data_398e9be4b8a85fac655a7a4383ac4ee0
#
_entry.id   398e9be4b8a85fac655a7a4383ac4ee0
#
_cell.length_a   1.000
_cell.length_b   1.000
_cell.length_c   1.000
_cell.angle_alpha   90.00
_cell.angle_beta   90.00
_cell.angle_gamma   90.00
#
_symmetry.space_group_name_H-M   'P 1'
#
loop_
_entity.id
_entity.type
_entity.pdbx_description
1 polymer ?
#
loop_
_entity_poly.entity_id
_entity_poly.type
_entity_poly.pdbx_seq_one_letter_code
_entity_poly.pdbx_strand_id
1 'polypeptide(L)'
;MDKKTILAIVLVVLVITISMMIQTNLFSQQAAEAQATTEAQSQETAAQTEQTTVVEEEKGTAILSSGTKNTSSEKFMFETDLYEVEFDPVGASISSLMLREHADADGERVDIVFKGENGHNAFLLYWGDDLSSPVLDTFSYVVEGQKVIFTNDYTDPNGHKFTVVKTFEFKDGEYLFAVTVDLVGGSDFKGIGNLNGYAYTLAFEPQVGPAFKQMKNNNYDYRRVYIDGYNKKGKLKKSMVKFSDGTYYTTGQLQWLSVTSKYFTVVGLPKDNTLAYKYSALQTTGGEIAQTDSLYFSRPETFDSSSDTIYFYAGPQLKKYLNSYYSGMDNAWGLRSTNLDAAMESGSMFGWLENILKWMLTLLYKIIPNYGVGIILLTIIIKIILWPLSRKSAASTAKMSALQPKMKELQTKYKDNPQKLNQETAALYKQEGVSPLGGCLPMLLQFPILIAMYGLLNKHFELRGALFIPGWIPDLSVPETIATLGFNIPLLGNEIHLLPILYTASMIFSMRITQAQNSTAGQGKGMMFFMNYGMPILFFFILYSAPSGLLLYWMAQNILSMAQQFYTNNKLKKNPNAFDKKGASGDKVPDAVKRYQERLKKLEEAKAAAAKSNKNKKK
;
A
#
# COMPACT_ATOMS: atom_id res chain seq x y z
N MET A 1 -6.39 5.61 -39.03
CA MET A 1 -6.12 4.58 -38.02
C MET A 1 -7.21 3.56 -38.12
N ASP A 2 -6.81 2.31 -38.25
CA ASP A 2 -7.75 1.18 -38.30
C ASP A 2 -8.51 1.11 -36.97
N LYS A 3 -9.82 0.75 -37.04
CA LYS A 3 -10.63 0.52 -35.81
C LYS A 3 -9.93 -0.37 -34.80
N LYS A 4 -9.07 -1.29 -35.28
CA LYS A 4 -8.24 -2.17 -34.44
C LYS A 4 -7.10 -1.45 -33.74
N THR A 5 -6.52 -0.40 -34.31
CA THR A 5 -5.46 0.40 -33.66
C THR A 5 -6.03 1.42 -32.68
N ILE A 6 -7.23 1.97 -32.98
CA ILE A 6 -8.01 2.78 -32.02
C ILE A 6 -8.47 1.88 -30.88
N LEU A 7 -8.96 0.68 -31.19
CA LEU A 7 -9.34 -0.33 -30.19
C LEU A 7 -8.13 -0.75 -29.35
N ALA A 8 -6.93 -0.93 -29.93
CA ALA A 8 -5.72 -1.28 -29.19
C ALA A 8 -5.22 -0.14 -28.28
N ILE A 9 -5.32 1.12 -28.71
CA ILE A 9 -4.96 2.28 -27.86
C ILE A 9 -6.04 2.50 -26.79
N VAL A 10 -7.31 2.37 -27.13
CA VAL A 10 -8.41 2.39 -26.16
C VAL A 10 -8.30 1.19 -25.22
N LEU A 11 -7.90 0.02 -25.72
CA LEU A 11 -7.66 -1.18 -24.88
C LEU A 11 -6.41 -1.02 -23.99
N VAL A 12 -5.36 -0.39 -24.45
CA VAL A 12 -4.16 -0.09 -23.62
C VAL A 12 -4.48 1.00 -22.57
N VAL A 13 -5.22 2.04 -22.94
CA VAL A 13 -5.71 3.04 -21.96
C VAL A 13 -6.80 2.45 -21.08
N LEU A 14 -7.67 1.61 -21.62
CA LEU A 14 -8.68 0.86 -20.85
C LEU A 14 -8.02 -0.22 -20.00
N VAL A 15 -7.00 -0.94 -20.47
CA VAL A 15 -6.21 -1.90 -19.68
C VAL A 15 -5.38 -1.19 -18.63
N ILE A 16 -4.89 0.01 -18.86
CA ILE A 16 -4.23 0.82 -17.83
C ILE A 16 -5.24 1.40 -16.84
N THR A 17 -6.40 1.89 -17.29
CA THR A 17 -7.50 2.32 -16.39
C THR A 17 -8.23 1.13 -15.76
N ILE A 18 -8.44 0.05 -16.47
CA ILE A 18 -8.99 -1.21 -15.92
C ILE A 18 -7.93 -1.90 -15.05
N SER A 19 -6.65 -1.88 -15.34
CA SER A 19 -5.60 -2.37 -14.43
C SER A 19 -5.51 -1.53 -13.17
N MET A 20 -5.72 -0.23 -13.24
CA MET A 20 -5.91 0.62 -12.05
C MET A 20 -7.26 0.37 -11.35
N MET A 21 -8.35 0.14 -12.08
CA MET A 21 -9.66 -0.27 -11.53
C MET A 21 -9.70 -1.76 -11.14
N ILE A 22 -8.99 -2.63 -11.82
CA ILE A 22 -8.89 -4.06 -11.48
C ILE A 22 -7.99 -4.26 -10.27
N GLN A 23 -6.97 -3.44 -10.01
CA GLN A 23 -6.32 -3.43 -8.71
C GLN A 23 -7.29 -3.00 -7.59
N THR A 24 -8.28 -2.16 -7.87
CA THR A 24 -9.34 -1.84 -6.88
C THR A 24 -10.51 -2.83 -6.91
N ASN A 25 -10.83 -3.47 -8.03
CA ASN A 25 -11.98 -4.38 -8.17
C ASN A 25 -11.64 -5.88 -8.23
N LEU A 26 -10.42 -6.30 -8.52
CA LEU A 26 -10.01 -7.70 -8.32
C LEU A 26 -9.97 -8.05 -6.82
N PHE A 27 -9.76 -7.06 -5.94
CA PHE A 27 -9.97 -7.26 -4.51
C PHE A 27 -11.46 -7.39 -4.13
N SER A 28 -12.41 -6.81 -4.89
CA SER A 28 -13.84 -6.94 -4.62
C SER A 28 -14.52 -8.12 -5.33
N GLN A 29 -14.04 -8.56 -6.50
CA GLN A 29 -14.59 -9.73 -7.20
C GLN A 29 -14.02 -11.07 -6.71
N GLN A 30 -12.78 -11.11 -6.22
CA GLN A 30 -12.31 -12.27 -5.46
C GLN A 30 -13.05 -12.43 -4.11
N ALA A 31 -13.67 -11.37 -3.60
CA ALA A 31 -14.58 -11.47 -2.47
C ALA A 31 -15.94 -12.10 -2.83
N ALA A 32 -16.46 -11.88 -4.04
CA ALA A 32 -17.73 -12.45 -4.50
C ALA A 32 -17.61 -13.93 -4.92
N GLU A 33 -16.50 -14.33 -5.57
CA GLU A 33 -16.26 -15.74 -5.91
C GLU A 33 -15.87 -16.61 -4.69
N ALA A 34 -15.27 -16.01 -3.65
CA ALA A 34 -15.01 -16.70 -2.39
C ALA A 34 -16.29 -16.90 -1.56
N GLN A 35 -17.30 -16.04 -1.68
CA GLN A 35 -18.61 -16.25 -1.06
C GLN A 35 -19.36 -17.44 -1.69
N ALA A 36 -19.34 -17.56 -3.02
CA ALA A 36 -19.98 -18.69 -3.71
C ALA A 36 -19.34 -20.05 -3.38
N THR A 37 -18.03 -20.09 -3.09
CA THR A 37 -17.33 -21.33 -2.73
C THR A 37 -17.48 -21.69 -1.25
N THR A 38 -17.73 -20.70 -0.38
CA THR A 38 -17.95 -20.91 1.05
C THR A 38 -19.37 -21.35 1.35
N GLU A 39 -20.36 -20.86 0.60
CA GLU A 39 -21.75 -21.33 0.70
C GLU A 39 -21.90 -22.79 0.24
N ALA A 40 -21.13 -23.25 -0.74
CA ALA A 40 -21.13 -24.64 -1.19
C ALA A 40 -20.46 -25.60 -0.18
N GLN A 41 -19.49 -25.15 0.62
CA GLN A 41 -18.84 -25.96 1.65
C GLN A 41 -19.57 -25.93 3.01
N SER A 42 -20.36 -24.88 3.28
CA SER A 42 -21.15 -24.79 4.52
C SER A 42 -22.42 -25.64 4.50
N GLN A 43 -22.92 -26.03 3.33
CA GLN A 43 -24.09 -26.89 3.21
C GLN A 43 -23.78 -28.39 3.35
N GLU A 44 -22.52 -28.80 3.22
CA GLU A 44 -22.14 -30.21 3.32
C GLU A 44 -21.72 -30.66 4.74
N THR A 45 -21.56 -29.73 5.69
CA THR A 45 -21.14 -30.01 7.07
C THR A 45 -22.29 -29.88 8.09
N ALA A 46 -23.50 -29.55 7.66
CA ALA A 46 -24.66 -29.33 8.55
C ALA A 46 -25.60 -30.55 8.70
N ALA A 47 -25.20 -31.72 8.22
CA ALA A 47 -26.01 -32.95 8.36
C ALA A 47 -25.19 -34.03 9.06
N GLN A 48 -25.06 -33.93 10.37
CA GLN A 48 -24.98 -35.05 11.33
C GLN A 48 -24.44 -34.57 12.67
N THR A 49 -25.29 -34.26 13.61
CA THR A 49 -25.14 -34.69 15.00
C THR A 49 -26.49 -34.49 15.70
N GLU A 50 -27.22 -35.58 15.82
CA GLU A 50 -28.35 -35.71 16.74
C GLU A 50 -27.85 -35.82 18.18
N GLN A 51 -28.51 -35.10 19.03
CA GLN A 51 -28.75 -35.16 20.46
C GLN A 51 -28.17 -36.36 21.23
N THR A 52 -27.40 -35.99 22.26
CA THR A 52 -27.48 -36.68 23.53
C THR A 52 -27.46 -35.64 24.66
N THR A 53 -28.61 -35.37 25.23
CA THR A 53 -28.79 -34.61 26.47
C THR A 53 -28.22 -35.41 27.63
N VAL A 54 -27.05 -34.93 28.14
CA VAL A 54 -26.61 -35.26 29.50
C VAL A 54 -26.73 -33.98 30.30
N VAL A 55 -27.63 -34.02 31.28
CA VAL A 55 -27.73 -32.98 32.31
C VAL A 55 -26.53 -33.15 33.22
N GLU A 56 -25.53 -32.33 33.07
CA GLU A 56 -24.42 -32.20 34.00
C GLU A 56 -24.64 -30.94 34.86
N GLU A 57 -24.54 -31.13 36.18
CA GLU A 57 -24.63 -30.04 37.18
C GLU A 57 -23.66 -28.90 36.80
N GLU A 58 -24.18 -27.69 36.74
CA GLU A 58 -23.39 -26.45 36.61
C GLU A 58 -22.45 -26.30 37.81
N LYS A 59 -21.26 -26.87 37.74
CA LYS A 59 -20.13 -26.39 38.53
C LYS A 59 -19.69 -25.06 37.93
N GLY A 60 -19.67 -24.02 38.77
CA GLY A 60 -19.32 -22.66 38.40
C GLY A 60 -18.00 -22.65 37.59
N THR A 61 -18.04 -22.10 36.39
CA THR A 61 -16.92 -22.00 35.43
C THR A 61 -16.03 -20.76 35.68
N ALA A 62 -16.24 -20.04 36.81
CA ALA A 62 -15.53 -18.80 37.08
C ALA A 62 -14.16 -19.02 37.76
N ILE A 63 -13.11 -18.46 37.19
CA ILE A 63 -11.81 -18.29 37.85
C ILE A 63 -11.93 -17.04 38.73
N LEU A 64 -11.65 -17.18 40.04
CA LEU A 64 -11.83 -16.11 41.02
C LEU A 64 -10.49 -15.56 41.47
N SER A 65 -10.33 -14.24 41.45
CA SER A 65 -9.19 -13.55 42.06
C SER A 65 -9.21 -13.75 43.57
N SER A 66 -8.07 -14.14 44.14
CA SER A 66 -7.91 -14.26 45.60
C SER A 66 -7.53 -12.93 46.26
N GLY A 67 -7.25 -11.90 45.47
CA GLY A 67 -6.88 -10.55 45.84
C GLY A 67 -5.52 -10.44 46.53
N THR A 68 -4.67 -9.57 46.05
CA THR A 68 -3.44 -9.15 46.76
C THR A 68 -3.81 -8.04 47.72
N LYS A 69 -3.51 -8.23 49.02
CA LYS A 69 -3.71 -7.19 50.04
C LYS A 69 -2.71 -6.04 49.79
N ASN A 70 -3.20 -4.79 49.76
CA ASN A 70 -2.45 -3.54 49.63
C ASN A 70 -1.82 -3.25 48.26
N THR A 71 -2.61 -3.28 47.20
CA THR A 71 -2.13 -2.92 45.85
C THR A 71 -2.67 -1.53 45.46
N SER A 72 -1.78 -0.65 45.01
CA SER A 72 -2.22 0.62 44.40
C SER A 72 -2.84 0.34 43.05
N SER A 73 -4.01 0.93 42.78
CA SER A 73 -4.63 0.95 41.46
C SER A 73 -4.21 2.17 40.63
N GLU A 74 -3.28 2.98 41.15
CA GLU A 74 -2.80 4.16 40.45
C GLU A 74 -1.91 3.77 39.27
N LYS A 75 -2.15 4.37 38.14
CA LYS A 75 -1.31 4.25 36.94
C LYS A 75 0.06 4.86 37.20
N PHE A 76 1.08 4.34 36.52
CA PHE A 76 2.44 4.85 36.63
C PHE A 76 3.14 4.88 35.28
N MET A 77 4.13 5.79 35.18
CA MET A 77 4.90 5.97 33.97
C MET A 77 6.18 5.15 34.01
N PHE A 78 6.52 4.57 32.84
CA PHE A 78 7.76 3.86 32.59
C PHE A 78 8.34 4.36 31.27
N GLU A 79 9.63 4.68 31.24
CA GLU A 79 10.28 5.27 30.08
C GLU A 79 11.43 4.41 29.56
N THR A 80 11.54 4.34 28.25
CA THR A 80 12.71 3.83 27.52
C THR A 80 13.22 4.90 26.55
N ASP A 81 14.26 4.64 25.78
CA ASP A 81 14.73 5.56 24.74
C ASP A 81 13.66 5.85 23.69
N LEU A 82 12.82 4.84 23.35
CA LEU A 82 11.88 4.91 22.24
C LEU A 82 10.43 5.02 22.68
N TYR A 83 10.12 4.65 23.93
CA TYR A 83 8.76 4.63 24.47
C TYR A 83 8.60 5.46 25.73
N GLU A 84 7.40 6.01 25.88
CA GLU A 84 6.84 6.48 27.14
C GLU A 84 5.57 5.67 27.38
N VAL A 85 5.55 4.85 28.43
CA VAL A 85 4.54 3.84 28.68
C VAL A 85 3.79 4.17 29.96
N GLU A 86 2.46 4.32 29.90
CA GLU A 86 1.61 4.40 31.07
C GLU A 86 1.04 3.01 31.38
N PHE A 87 1.49 2.41 32.47
CA PHE A 87 0.98 1.15 32.97
C PHE A 87 -0.22 1.35 33.87
N ASP A 88 -1.16 0.43 33.78
CA ASP A 88 -2.33 0.34 34.63
C ASP A 88 -2.28 -0.99 35.42
N PRO A 89 -2.19 -0.94 36.76
CA PRO A 89 -2.25 -2.16 37.58
C PRO A 89 -3.57 -2.92 37.43
N VAL A 90 -4.64 -2.25 37.01
CA VAL A 90 -5.91 -2.92 36.71
C VAL A 90 -5.76 -3.70 35.41
N GLY A 91 -5.90 -5.02 35.49
CA GLY A 91 -5.67 -5.94 34.37
C GLY A 91 -4.21 -6.12 33.99
N ALA A 92 -3.26 -5.55 34.77
CA ALA A 92 -1.83 -5.54 34.44
C ALA A 92 -1.60 -5.14 32.99
N SER A 93 -2.07 -3.95 32.61
CA SER A 93 -2.26 -3.52 31.24
C SER A 93 -1.46 -2.24 30.91
N ILE A 94 -1.41 -1.89 29.64
CA ILE A 94 -0.85 -0.61 29.19
C ILE A 94 -2.00 0.28 28.75
N SER A 95 -2.15 1.44 29.40
CA SER A 95 -3.15 2.44 29.05
C SER A 95 -2.65 3.42 28.00
N SER A 96 -1.32 3.61 27.85
CA SER A 96 -0.72 4.46 26.83
C SER A 96 0.67 3.94 26.43
N LEU A 97 0.97 3.91 25.13
CA LEU A 97 2.26 3.51 24.56
C LEU A 97 2.68 4.55 23.53
N MET A 98 3.32 5.61 24.01
CA MET A 98 3.71 6.73 23.15
C MET A 98 5.09 6.53 22.54
N LEU A 99 5.22 6.84 21.24
CA LEU A 99 6.49 6.83 20.51
C LEU A 99 7.23 8.14 20.74
N ARG A 100 8.40 8.12 21.37
CA ARG A 100 9.17 9.34 21.72
C ARG A 100 9.72 10.09 20.50
N GLU A 101 10.06 9.36 19.43
CA GLU A 101 10.64 9.93 18.19
C GLU A 101 9.58 10.33 17.15
N HIS A 102 8.29 10.13 17.43
CA HIS A 102 7.23 10.32 16.41
C HIS A 102 6.05 11.11 16.95
N ALA A 103 5.79 12.25 16.30
CA ALA A 103 4.65 13.08 16.58
C ALA A 103 3.58 12.97 15.47
N ASP A 104 2.35 13.32 15.75
CA ASP A 104 1.27 13.48 14.77
C ASP A 104 1.32 14.86 14.08
N ALA A 105 0.25 15.22 13.36
CA ALA A 105 0.17 16.49 12.66
C ALA A 105 0.04 17.69 13.60
N ASP A 106 -0.46 17.47 14.81
CA ASP A 106 -0.67 18.50 15.83
C ASP A 106 0.57 18.68 16.73
N GLY A 107 1.59 17.84 16.52
CA GLY A 107 2.83 17.82 17.30
C GLY A 107 2.78 16.97 18.56
N GLU A 108 1.65 16.31 18.82
CA GLU A 108 1.48 15.36 19.92
C GLU A 108 2.16 14.02 19.59
N ARG A 109 2.70 13.34 20.60
CA ARG A 109 3.32 12.03 20.41
C ARG A 109 2.31 11.00 19.95
N VAL A 110 2.72 10.14 19.04
CA VAL A 110 1.86 9.06 18.52
C VAL A 110 1.68 8.02 19.62
N ASP A 111 0.44 7.86 20.10
CA ASP A 111 0.06 6.76 20.98
C ASP A 111 -0.37 5.54 20.14
N ILE A 112 0.18 4.39 20.46
CA ILE A 112 -0.13 3.12 19.77
C ILE A 112 -1.36 2.42 20.39
N VAL A 113 -1.75 2.77 21.60
CA VAL A 113 -2.96 2.24 22.24
C VAL A 113 -4.18 3.02 21.78
N PHE A 114 -5.25 2.31 21.41
CA PHE A 114 -6.49 2.92 20.96
C PHE A 114 -7.20 3.67 22.09
N LYS A 115 -7.55 4.94 21.85
CA LYS A 115 -8.20 5.84 22.83
C LYS A 115 -9.65 6.20 22.47
N GLY A 116 -10.24 5.52 21.49
CA GLY A 116 -11.62 5.81 21.08
C GLY A 116 -12.67 5.35 22.09
N GLU A 117 -13.91 5.69 21.81
CA GLU A 117 -15.08 5.21 22.54
C GLU A 117 -15.10 3.67 22.53
N ASN A 118 -15.21 3.04 23.69
CA ASN A 118 -15.06 1.60 23.92
C ASN A 118 -13.63 1.03 23.71
N GLY A 119 -12.60 1.87 23.66
CA GLY A 119 -11.23 1.41 23.66
C GLY A 119 -10.84 0.75 24.98
N HIS A 120 -10.06 -0.32 24.89
CA HIS A 120 -9.55 -1.05 26.04
C HIS A 120 -8.04 -0.81 26.18
N ASN A 121 -7.53 -0.91 27.42
CA ASN A 121 -6.09 -0.94 27.63
C ASN A 121 -5.45 -2.09 26.83
N ALA A 122 -4.22 -1.89 26.37
CA ALA A 122 -3.48 -2.91 25.67
C ALA A 122 -3.06 -4.05 26.60
N PHE A 123 -3.01 -5.26 26.05
CA PHE A 123 -2.54 -6.47 26.74
C PHE A 123 -3.43 -6.95 27.88
N LEU A 124 -4.73 -6.66 27.85
CA LEU A 124 -5.68 -7.30 28.78
C LEU A 124 -5.72 -8.81 28.56
N LEU A 125 -5.92 -9.54 29.63
CA LEU A 125 -6.18 -10.98 29.60
C LEU A 125 -7.67 -11.26 29.62
N TYR A 126 -8.06 -12.34 28.98
CA TYR A 126 -9.38 -12.95 29.06
C TYR A 126 -9.19 -14.43 29.39
N TRP A 127 -10.08 -15.01 30.21
CA TRP A 127 -10.03 -16.43 30.48
C TRP A 127 -10.61 -17.21 29.30
N GLY A 128 -9.90 -18.22 28.82
CA GLY A 128 -10.28 -18.95 27.63
C GLY A 128 -10.20 -18.12 26.34
N ASP A 129 -11.18 -18.29 25.47
CA ASP A 129 -11.31 -17.55 24.20
C ASP A 129 -12.61 -16.69 24.12
N ASP A 130 -13.30 -16.52 25.26
CA ASP A 130 -14.42 -15.61 25.39
C ASP A 130 -13.92 -14.18 25.61
N LEU A 131 -14.14 -13.33 24.64
CA LEU A 131 -13.67 -11.93 24.63
C LEU A 131 -14.68 -10.95 25.28
N SER A 132 -15.73 -11.44 25.92
CA SER A 132 -16.78 -10.60 26.50
C SER A 132 -16.39 -9.96 27.83
N SER A 133 -15.49 -10.60 28.59
CA SER A 133 -15.15 -10.20 29.96
C SER A 133 -13.63 -10.20 30.18
N PRO A 134 -12.97 -9.04 30.05
CA PRO A 134 -11.55 -8.91 30.37
C PRO A 134 -11.30 -9.10 31.88
N VAL A 135 -10.12 -9.61 32.22
CA VAL A 135 -9.62 -9.69 33.60
C VAL A 135 -9.21 -8.28 34.05
N LEU A 136 -10.03 -7.68 34.92
CA LEU A 136 -9.83 -6.31 35.44
C LEU A 136 -9.44 -6.29 36.92
N ASP A 137 -8.94 -7.40 37.43
CA ASP A 137 -8.38 -7.45 38.78
C ASP A 137 -7.15 -6.55 38.91
N THR A 138 -6.92 -6.03 40.12
CA THR A 138 -5.76 -5.22 40.42
C THR A 138 -4.56 -6.12 40.74
N PHE A 139 -3.47 -5.96 40.01
CA PHE A 139 -2.21 -6.68 40.22
C PHE A 139 -1.23 -5.87 41.09
N SER A 140 -0.47 -6.54 41.93
CA SER A 140 0.74 -5.96 42.51
C SER A 140 1.82 -5.88 41.44
N TYR A 141 2.71 -4.89 41.53
CA TYR A 141 3.79 -4.77 40.54
C TYR A 141 5.14 -4.42 41.17
N VAL A 142 6.18 -4.80 40.44
CA VAL A 142 7.58 -4.43 40.73
C VAL A 142 8.24 -4.01 39.42
N VAL A 143 9.08 -2.96 39.50
CA VAL A 143 9.90 -2.50 38.36
C VAL A 143 11.34 -2.90 38.64
N GLU A 144 11.91 -3.73 37.77
CA GLU A 144 13.28 -4.24 37.84
C GLU A 144 14.05 -3.90 36.55
N GLY A 145 14.78 -2.79 36.58
CA GLY A 145 15.50 -2.31 35.40
C GLY A 145 14.53 -2.05 34.22
N GLN A 146 14.70 -2.79 33.14
CA GLN A 146 13.84 -2.68 31.93
C GLN A 146 12.63 -3.63 31.94
N LYS A 147 12.26 -4.13 33.14
CA LYS A 147 11.10 -5.03 33.32
C LYS A 147 10.08 -4.45 34.26
N VAL A 148 8.83 -4.64 33.94
CA VAL A 148 7.68 -4.40 34.80
C VAL A 148 6.98 -5.74 35.01
N ILE A 149 6.90 -6.20 36.25
CA ILE A 149 6.39 -7.51 36.65
C ILE A 149 5.13 -7.31 37.45
N PHE A 150 4.02 -7.83 36.98
CA PHE A 150 2.72 -7.81 37.65
C PHE A 150 2.40 -9.20 38.19
N THR A 151 1.79 -9.28 39.38
CA THR A 151 1.45 -10.55 40.03
C THR A 151 0.09 -10.48 40.67
N ASN A 152 -0.74 -11.50 40.47
CA ASN A 152 -2.01 -11.68 41.21
C ASN A 152 -2.31 -13.17 41.39
N ASP A 153 -2.96 -13.52 42.51
CA ASP A 153 -3.32 -14.88 42.86
C ASP A 153 -4.77 -15.19 42.47
N TYR A 154 -4.98 -16.39 41.97
CA TYR A 154 -6.27 -16.89 41.49
C TYR A 154 -6.61 -18.26 42.07
N THR A 155 -7.88 -18.61 41.97
CA THR A 155 -8.37 -19.94 42.29
C THR A 155 -9.17 -20.45 41.09
N ASP A 156 -8.86 -21.67 40.62
CA ASP A 156 -9.57 -22.30 39.52
C ASP A 156 -10.98 -22.82 40.00
N PRO A 157 -11.87 -23.23 39.09
CA PRO A 157 -13.18 -23.76 39.43
C PRO A 157 -13.15 -25.02 40.31
N ASN A 158 -12.01 -25.69 40.40
CA ASN A 158 -11.83 -26.89 41.24
C ASN A 158 -11.25 -26.55 42.62
N GLY A 159 -10.97 -25.28 42.91
CA GLY A 159 -10.43 -24.82 44.17
C GLY A 159 -8.89 -24.82 44.26
N HIS A 160 -8.17 -25.11 43.17
CA HIS A 160 -6.71 -25.06 43.16
C HIS A 160 -6.22 -23.62 43.00
N LYS A 161 -5.23 -23.26 43.79
CA LYS A 161 -4.61 -21.92 43.74
C LYS A 161 -3.49 -21.86 42.73
N PHE A 162 -3.43 -20.77 42.01
CA PHE A 162 -2.33 -20.45 41.10
C PHE A 162 -2.07 -18.94 41.07
N THR A 163 -0.88 -18.57 40.64
CA THR A 163 -0.47 -17.17 40.49
C THR A 163 -0.31 -16.86 39.01
N VAL A 164 -0.86 -15.73 38.58
CA VAL A 164 -0.57 -15.15 37.26
C VAL A 164 0.56 -14.14 37.44
N VAL A 165 1.67 -14.35 36.74
CA VAL A 165 2.75 -13.38 36.63
C VAL A 165 2.79 -12.87 35.18
N LYS A 166 2.66 -11.55 35.02
CA LYS A 166 2.71 -10.92 33.70
C LYS A 166 3.87 -9.95 33.65
N THR A 167 4.83 -10.24 32.79
CA THR A 167 6.07 -9.48 32.68
C THR A 167 6.15 -8.76 31.34
N PHE A 168 6.37 -7.44 31.41
CA PHE A 168 6.74 -6.63 30.25
C PHE A 168 8.26 -6.39 30.32
N GLU A 169 8.98 -6.78 29.29
CA GLU A 169 10.43 -6.57 29.19
C GLU A 169 10.73 -5.72 27.95
N PHE A 170 11.46 -4.61 28.16
CA PHE A 170 11.92 -3.71 27.12
C PHE A 170 13.43 -3.83 26.93
N LYS A 171 13.93 -3.35 25.79
CA LYS A 171 15.36 -3.24 25.50
C LYS A 171 15.66 -1.86 24.92
N ASP A 172 16.78 -1.28 25.31
CA ASP A 172 17.20 0.03 24.81
C ASP A 172 17.42 0.02 23.29
N GLY A 173 16.93 1.05 22.60
CA GLY A 173 17.02 1.19 21.16
C GLY A 173 16.12 0.27 20.34
N GLU A 174 15.20 -0.50 20.98
CA GLU A 174 14.35 -1.49 20.31
C GLU A 174 12.87 -1.09 20.33
N TYR A 175 12.20 -1.16 19.16
CA TYR A 175 10.73 -1.09 19.06
C TYR A 175 10.06 -2.43 19.30
N LEU A 176 10.80 -3.44 19.69
CA LEU A 176 10.28 -4.75 20.05
C LEU A 176 10.45 -4.96 21.54
N PHE A 177 9.37 -5.39 22.21
CA PHE A 177 9.35 -5.75 23.62
C PHE A 177 8.68 -7.11 23.80
N ALA A 178 8.91 -7.73 24.95
CA ALA A 178 8.31 -9.02 25.29
C ALA A 178 7.19 -8.86 26.29
N VAL A 179 6.11 -9.60 26.10
CA VAL A 179 5.06 -9.81 27.09
C VAL A 179 5.04 -11.29 27.44
N THR A 180 5.38 -11.61 28.68
CA THR A 180 5.37 -12.98 29.20
C THR A 180 4.20 -13.15 30.16
N VAL A 181 3.45 -14.23 30.00
CA VAL A 181 2.39 -14.64 30.92
C VAL A 181 2.77 -15.99 31.50
N ASP A 182 3.02 -16.02 32.81
CA ASP A 182 3.29 -17.23 33.55
C ASP A 182 2.07 -17.61 34.39
N LEU A 183 1.66 -18.86 34.30
CA LEU A 183 0.68 -19.49 35.17
C LEU A 183 1.45 -20.41 36.10
N VAL A 184 1.56 -20.04 37.38
CA VAL A 184 2.38 -20.75 38.36
C VAL A 184 1.46 -21.33 39.44
N GLY A 185 1.36 -22.66 39.51
CA GLY A 185 0.59 -23.36 40.53
C GLY A 185 1.39 -24.33 41.34
N GLY A 186 0.84 -24.81 42.45
CA GLY A 186 1.39 -25.89 43.24
C GLY A 186 1.28 -27.27 42.55
N SER A 187 1.67 -28.34 43.23
CA SER A 187 1.62 -29.71 42.70
C SER A 187 0.23 -30.23 42.40
N ASP A 188 -0.79 -29.61 42.95
CA ASP A 188 -2.22 -29.90 42.74
C ASP A 188 -2.81 -29.12 41.57
N PHE A 189 -2.15 -28.05 41.12
CA PHE A 189 -2.58 -27.28 39.94
C PHE A 189 -2.40 -28.12 38.67
N LYS A 190 -3.48 -28.30 37.94
CA LYS A 190 -3.52 -29.08 36.69
C LYS A 190 -3.68 -28.21 35.44
N GLY A 191 -3.21 -26.95 35.53
CA GLY A 191 -3.35 -25.98 34.46
C GLY A 191 -4.78 -25.43 34.35
N ILE A 192 -5.03 -24.68 33.30
CA ILE A 192 -6.33 -24.11 32.98
C ILE A 192 -6.88 -24.80 31.74
N GLY A 193 -7.99 -25.48 31.88
CA GLY A 193 -8.71 -26.16 30.81
C GLY A 193 -10.23 -25.93 30.92
N ASN A 194 -10.98 -26.59 30.06
CA ASN A 194 -12.45 -26.52 29.99
C ASN A 194 -13.04 -25.12 29.66
N LEU A 195 -12.23 -24.25 29.05
CA LEU A 195 -12.62 -22.94 28.55
C LEU A 195 -12.54 -22.92 27.01
N ASN A 196 -13.35 -23.74 26.36
CA ASN A 196 -13.37 -23.98 24.91
C ASN A 196 -12.01 -24.46 24.32
N GLY A 197 -11.19 -25.14 25.14
CA GLY A 197 -9.87 -25.63 24.73
C GLY A 197 -8.74 -24.59 24.82
N TYR A 198 -8.98 -23.45 25.44
CA TYR A 198 -8.00 -22.37 25.64
C TYR A 198 -7.86 -22.01 27.11
N ALA A 199 -6.64 -21.67 27.52
CA ALA A 199 -6.35 -21.26 28.90
C ALA A 199 -6.67 -19.76 29.10
N TYR A 200 -6.13 -18.93 28.24
CA TYR A 200 -6.35 -17.48 28.27
C TYR A 200 -6.15 -16.87 26.88
N THR A 201 -6.62 -15.64 26.71
CA THR A 201 -6.38 -14.80 25.53
C THR A 201 -5.72 -13.51 25.94
N LEU A 202 -4.60 -13.16 25.28
CA LEU A 202 -3.96 -11.86 25.38
C LEU A 202 -4.46 -10.97 24.25
N ALA A 203 -4.95 -9.78 24.58
CA ALA A 203 -5.56 -8.85 23.64
C ALA A 203 -4.76 -7.57 23.48
N PHE A 204 -4.68 -7.07 22.26
CA PHE A 204 -4.15 -5.75 21.94
C PHE A 204 -5.00 -5.07 20.87
N GLU A 205 -5.53 -3.90 21.19
CA GLU A 205 -6.26 -3.03 20.27
C GLU A 205 -5.37 -1.83 19.90
N PRO A 206 -4.57 -1.92 18.80
CA PRO A 206 -3.62 -0.87 18.44
C PRO A 206 -4.28 0.24 17.61
N GLN A 207 -3.89 1.48 17.88
CA GLN A 207 -4.26 2.62 17.05
C GLN A 207 -3.30 2.85 15.88
N VAL A 208 -2.25 2.19 15.70
CA VAL A 208 -1.24 2.27 14.60
C VAL A 208 -1.10 3.63 13.90
N GLY A 209 -0.89 4.68 14.66
CA GLY A 209 -0.74 6.07 14.21
C GLY A 209 -1.87 6.99 14.67
N PRO A 210 -2.00 8.18 14.09
CA PRO A 210 -3.07 9.10 14.40
C PRO A 210 -4.45 8.47 14.19
N ALA A 211 -5.48 9.03 14.84
CA ALA A 211 -6.86 8.57 14.69
C ALA A 211 -7.23 8.44 13.21
N PHE A 212 -7.71 7.27 12.80
CA PHE A 212 -8.00 6.97 11.41
C PHE A 212 -9.29 7.66 10.98
N LYS A 213 -9.16 8.64 10.08
CA LYS A 213 -10.29 9.23 9.37
C LYS A 213 -10.40 8.57 8.01
N GLN A 214 -11.52 7.91 7.74
CA GLN A 214 -11.73 7.25 6.45
C GLN A 214 -11.78 8.30 5.34
N MET A 215 -10.74 8.36 4.51
CA MET A 215 -10.78 9.10 3.26
C MET A 215 -11.61 8.32 2.24
N LYS A 216 -12.28 9.01 1.30
CA LYS A 216 -13.02 8.37 0.19
C LYS A 216 -12.14 7.43 -0.64
N ASN A 217 -10.85 7.61 -0.62
CA ASN A 217 -9.88 6.78 -1.32
C ASN A 217 -8.93 6.12 -0.32
N ASN A 218 -9.25 4.92 0.13
CA ASN A 218 -8.46 4.10 1.07
C ASN A 218 -7.04 3.75 0.57
N ASN A 219 -6.62 4.24 -0.61
CA ASN A 219 -5.26 4.02 -1.10
C ASN A 219 -4.23 4.94 -0.42
N TYR A 220 -4.66 6.02 0.22
CA TYR A 220 -3.75 7.01 0.81
C TYR A 220 -3.62 6.88 2.33
N ASP A 221 -4.64 6.34 3.00
CA ASP A 221 -4.54 5.89 4.38
C ASP A 221 -5.35 4.59 4.54
N TYR A 222 -4.87 3.69 5.39
CA TYR A 222 -5.48 2.37 5.57
C TYR A 222 -5.07 1.75 6.91
N ARG A 223 -5.91 0.84 7.37
CA ARG A 223 -5.60 -0.14 8.41
C ARG A 223 -5.79 -1.53 7.80
N ARG A 224 -4.82 -2.41 7.96
CA ARG A 224 -4.85 -3.76 7.40
C ARG A 224 -4.26 -4.75 8.35
N VAL A 225 -4.92 -5.89 8.47
CA VAL A 225 -4.42 -7.02 9.25
C VAL A 225 -3.73 -8.01 8.31
N TYR A 226 -2.55 -8.45 8.72
CA TYR A 226 -1.78 -9.46 8.00
C TYR A 226 -1.37 -10.59 8.92
N ILE A 227 -1.24 -11.76 8.32
CA ILE A 227 -0.63 -12.94 8.93
C ILE A 227 0.57 -13.39 8.10
N ASP A 228 1.59 -13.91 8.78
CA ASP A 228 2.67 -14.66 8.13
C ASP A 228 2.60 -16.11 8.62
N GLY A 229 2.21 -16.98 7.73
CA GLY A 229 1.96 -18.39 8.05
C GLY A 229 2.52 -19.32 6.98
N TYR A 230 2.57 -20.60 7.31
CA TYR A 230 3.10 -21.62 6.42
C TYR A 230 2.07 -21.98 5.36
N ASN A 231 2.45 -21.90 4.09
CA ASN A 231 1.63 -22.38 2.98
C ASN A 231 1.68 -23.93 2.88
N LYS A 232 0.86 -24.52 2.00
CA LYS A 232 0.82 -25.98 1.75
C LYS A 232 2.16 -26.61 1.37
N LYS A 233 3.17 -25.81 1.02
CA LYS A 233 4.55 -26.24 0.68
C LYS A 233 5.54 -26.01 1.83
N GLY A 234 5.08 -25.67 3.04
CA GLY A 234 5.90 -25.41 4.20
C GLY A 234 6.74 -24.12 4.11
N LYS A 235 6.38 -23.17 3.23
CA LYS A 235 7.07 -21.89 3.12
C LYS A 235 6.24 -20.78 3.76
N LEU A 236 6.87 -19.90 4.51
CA LEU A 236 6.26 -18.68 5.03
C LEU A 236 5.70 -17.83 3.90
N LYS A 237 4.49 -17.33 4.10
CA LYS A 237 3.81 -16.46 3.15
C LYS A 237 2.93 -15.48 3.90
N LYS A 238 3.26 -14.20 3.77
CA LYS A 238 2.37 -13.11 4.18
C LYS A 238 1.07 -13.15 3.41
N SER A 239 -0.04 -13.02 4.12
CA SER A 239 -1.38 -12.91 3.56
C SER A 239 -2.16 -11.82 4.28
N MET A 240 -2.93 -11.03 3.52
CA MET A 240 -3.87 -10.08 4.11
C MET A 240 -5.08 -10.85 4.64
N VAL A 241 -5.48 -10.53 5.86
CA VAL A 241 -6.67 -11.09 6.50
C VAL A 241 -7.92 -10.62 5.75
N LYS A 242 -8.87 -11.54 5.55
CA LYS A 242 -10.20 -11.23 5.05
C LYS A 242 -11.18 -11.44 6.19
N PHE A 243 -11.84 -10.38 6.58
CA PHE A 243 -12.85 -10.43 7.62
C PHE A 243 -14.16 -10.97 7.07
N SER A 244 -14.84 -11.80 7.87
CA SER A 244 -16.23 -12.19 7.67
C SER A 244 -17.03 -11.61 8.84
N ASP A 245 -17.99 -10.77 8.55
CA ASP A 245 -18.79 -10.06 9.58
C ASP A 245 -17.92 -9.36 10.65
N GLY A 246 -16.84 -8.70 10.22
CA GLY A 246 -15.91 -8.01 11.10
C GLY A 246 -14.98 -8.91 11.91
N THR A 247 -15.06 -10.24 11.74
CA THR A 247 -14.25 -11.20 12.49
C THR A 247 -13.30 -12.01 11.59
N TYR A 248 -12.19 -12.40 12.16
CA TYR A 248 -11.27 -13.37 11.58
C TYR A 248 -10.69 -14.24 12.68
N TYR A 249 -10.55 -15.53 12.44
CA TYR A 249 -9.77 -16.41 13.28
C TYR A 249 -9.07 -17.50 12.47
N THR A 250 -7.98 -17.97 12.99
CA THR A 250 -7.25 -19.14 12.49
C THR A 250 -6.52 -19.82 13.63
N THR A 251 -6.36 -21.13 13.55
CA THR A 251 -5.57 -21.92 14.52
C THR A 251 -4.35 -22.50 13.85
N GLY A 252 -3.29 -22.71 14.61
CA GLY A 252 -2.09 -23.36 14.13
C GLY A 252 -0.83 -22.54 14.28
N GLN A 253 0.17 -22.85 13.46
CA GLN A 253 1.49 -22.23 13.52
C GLN A 253 1.55 -21.00 12.61
N LEU A 254 1.55 -19.82 13.18
CA LEU A 254 1.89 -18.59 12.49
C LEU A 254 3.25 -18.08 12.97
N GLN A 255 3.97 -17.42 12.09
CA GLN A 255 5.15 -16.67 12.48
C GLN A 255 4.73 -15.42 13.27
N TRP A 256 3.73 -14.68 12.74
CA TRP A 256 3.18 -13.48 13.38
C TRP A 256 1.80 -13.10 12.85
N LEU A 257 1.10 -12.28 13.64
CA LEU A 257 -0.13 -11.57 13.30
C LEU A 257 0.14 -10.07 13.47
N SER A 258 -0.34 -9.22 12.54
CA SER A 258 -0.07 -7.78 12.59
C SER A 258 -1.25 -6.91 12.18
N VAL A 259 -1.31 -5.70 12.75
CA VAL A 259 -2.07 -4.55 12.22
C VAL A 259 -1.06 -3.55 11.66
N THR A 260 -1.31 -3.12 10.44
CA THR A 260 -0.40 -2.26 9.68
C THR A 260 -1.16 -1.08 9.10
N SER A 261 -0.67 0.13 9.33
CA SER A 261 -1.12 1.36 8.69
C SER A 261 -0.11 1.79 7.61
N LYS A 262 -0.27 2.97 7.08
CA LYS A 262 0.65 3.55 6.10
C LYS A 262 2.08 3.73 6.66
N TYR A 263 2.22 4.10 7.93
CA TYR A 263 3.49 4.49 8.54
C TYR A 263 3.89 3.64 9.75
N PHE A 264 2.94 3.05 10.44
CA PHE A 264 3.18 2.28 11.66
C PHE A 264 2.68 0.86 11.53
N THR A 265 3.25 -0.03 12.32
CA THR A 265 2.79 -1.43 12.40
C THR A 265 2.92 -1.93 13.83
N VAL A 266 1.96 -2.75 14.22
CA VAL A 266 2.04 -3.59 15.43
C VAL A 266 2.05 -5.04 14.96
N VAL A 267 3.04 -5.78 15.42
CA VAL A 267 3.23 -7.20 15.07
C VAL A 267 3.37 -8.00 16.33
N GLY A 268 2.52 -9.00 16.53
CA GLY A 268 2.64 -9.96 17.63
C GLY A 268 3.23 -11.28 17.12
N LEU A 269 4.31 -11.72 17.73
CA LEU A 269 5.16 -12.85 17.36
C LEU A 269 5.32 -13.78 18.57
N PRO A 270 4.60 -14.93 18.67
CA PRO A 270 4.85 -15.90 19.73
C PRO A 270 6.30 -16.43 19.68
N LYS A 271 6.95 -16.49 20.84
CA LYS A 271 8.29 -17.05 20.97
C LYS A 271 8.32 -18.54 20.61
N ASP A 272 7.34 -19.25 21.09
CA ASP A 272 7.11 -20.65 20.73
C ASP A 272 5.96 -20.74 19.74
N ASN A 273 6.28 -20.82 18.46
CA ASN A 273 5.30 -20.98 17.39
C ASN A 273 4.89 -22.45 17.14
N THR A 274 5.39 -23.40 17.94
CA THR A 274 4.95 -24.80 17.88
C THR A 274 3.61 -24.99 18.57
N LEU A 275 3.25 -24.11 19.50
CA LEU A 275 1.94 -24.11 20.14
C LEU A 275 0.85 -23.72 19.13
N ALA A 276 -0.26 -24.43 19.16
CA ALA A 276 -1.39 -24.19 18.27
C ALA A 276 -2.28 -23.05 18.78
N TYR A 277 -1.73 -21.84 18.85
CA TYR A 277 -2.52 -20.66 19.21
C TYR A 277 -3.73 -20.49 18.30
N LYS A 278 -4.83 -20.00 18.85
CA LYS A 278 -5.90 -19.39 18.05
C LYS A 278 -5.57 -17.89 17.92
N TYR A 279 -5.36 -17.48 16.69
CA TYR A 279 -5.15 -16.09 16.34
C TYR A 279 -6.48 -15.51 15.86
N SER A 280 -6.93 -14.46 16.51
CA SER A 280 -8.16 -13.78 16.11
C SER A 280 -7.90 -12.31 15.86
N ALA A 281 -8.67 -11.70 14.96
CA ALA A 281 -8.72 -10.27 14.76
C ALA A 281 -10.17 -9.83 14.64
N LEU A 282 -10.51 -8.72 15.30
CA LEU A 282 -11.79 -8.06 15.16
C LEU A 282 -11.59 -6.72 14.45
N GLN A 283 -12.46 -6.44 13.49
CA GLN A 283 -12.51 -5.16 12.81
C GLN A 283 -13.84 -4.49 13.12
N THR A 284 -13.77 -3.34 13.75
CA THR A 284 -14.94 -2.50 14.03
C THR A 284 -14.91 -1.29 13.12
N THR A 285 -16.02 -0.99 12.44
CA THR A 285 -16.18 0.14 11.53
C THR A 285 -17.33 1.03 11.99
N GLY A 286 -17.13 2.35 11.87
CA GLY A 286 -18.14 3.36 12.27
C GLY A 286 -17.75 4.13 13.55
N GLY A 287 -18.54 5.16 13.89
CA GLY A 287 -18.24 6.06 15.01
C GLY A 287 -17.29 7.19 14.62
N GLU A 288 -16.64 7.80 15.61
CA GLU A 288 -15.65 8.87 15.38
C GLU A 288 -14.40 8.37 14.65
N ILE A 289 -14.01 7.12 14.91
CA ILE A 289 -12.89 6.47 14.25
C ILE A 289 -13.43 5.48 13.23
N ALA A 290 -13.04 5.67 11.98
CA ALA A 290 -13.63 4.96 10.85
C ALA A 290 -13.39 3.44 10.89
N GLN A 291 -12.29 2.99 11.54
CA GLN A 291 -11.95 1.57 11.66
C GLN A 291 -10.97 1.35 12.80
N THR A 292 -11.22 0.32 13.59
CA THR A 292 -10.29 -0.24 14.57
C THR A 292 -10.06 -1.72 14.28
N ASP A 293 -8.89 -2.22 14.58
CA ASP A 293 -8.51 -3.62 14.40
C ASP A 293 -7.87 -4.13 15.69
N SER A 294 -8.48 -5.10 16.34
CA SER A 294 -7.98 -5.72 17.58
C SER A 294 -7.34 -7.06 17.27
N LEU A 295 -6.24 -7.38 17.93
CA LEU A 295 -5.50 -8.62 17.83
C LEU A 295 -5.63 -9.46 19.09
N TYR A 296 -5.87 -10.75 18.92
CA TYR A 296 -6.04 -11.70 20.02
C TYR A 296 -5.20 -12.94 19.81
N PHE A 297 -4.52 -13.36 20.88
CA PHE A 297 -3.67 -14.53 20.93
C PHE A 297 -4.20 -15.47 22.02
N SER A 298 -5.03 -16.44 21.64
CA SER A 298 -5.59 -17.40 22.57
C SER A 298 -4.65 -18.59 22.72
N ARG A 299 -4.15 -18.77 23.93
CA ARG A 299 -3.26 -19.86 24.30
C ARG A 299 -4.04 -21.15 24.46
N PRO A 300 -3.65 -22.28 23.85
CA PRO A 300 -4.27 -23.56 24.12
C PRO A 300 -4.29 -23.90 25.62
N GLU A 301 -5.24 -24.75 26.03
CA GLU A 301 -5.32 -25.19 27.43
C GLU A 301 -3.99 -25.73 27.95
N THR A 302 -3.77 -25.57 29.24
CA THR A 302 -2.58 -26.02 29.94
C THR A 302 -2.94 -27.14 30.91
N PHE A 303 -2.01 -28.05 31.13
CA PHE A 303 -2.17 -29.18 32.06
C PHE A 303 -1.24 -29.07 33.26
N ASP A 304 -0.37 -28.05 33.28
CA ASP A 304 0.59 -27.72 34.32
C ASP A 304 0.85 -26.21 34.35
N SER A 305 1.76 -25.76 35.20
CA SER A 305 2.31 -24.40 35.12
C SER A 305 2.90 -24.15 33.73
N SER A 306 2.69 -22.93 33.23
CA SER A 306 3.16 -22.55 31.87
C SER A 306 3.80 -21.19 31.89
N SER A 307 4.71 -20.96 30.95
CA SER A 307 5.38 -19.70 30.69
C SER A 307 5.36 -19.42 29.19
N ASP A 308 4.61 -18.42 28.79
CA ASP A 308 4.39 -18.09 27.37
C ASP A 308 4.82 -16.65 27.09
N THR A 309 5.73 -16.48 26.15
CA THR A 309 6.22 -15.17 25.72
C THR A 309 5.72 -14.84 24.33
N ILE A 310 5.16 -13.65 24.14
CA ILE A 310 4.84 -13.07 22.84
C ILE A 310 5.64 -11.78 22.71
N TYR A 311 6.44 -11.69 21.66
CA TYR A 311 7.12 -10.45 21.32
C TYR A 311 6.17 -9.54 20.55
N PHE A 312 6.19 -8.26 20.86
CA PHE A 312 5.42 -7.23 20.16
C PHE A 312 6.36 -6.17 19.61
N TYR A 313 6.35 -6.00 18.31
CA TYR A 313 6.89 -4.81 17.66
C TYR A 313 5.78 -3.78 17.55
N ALA A 314 5.98 -2.58 18.07
CA ALA A 314 5.00 -1.50 17.99
C ALA A 314 5.72 -0.20 17.57
N GLY A 315 5.77 0.12 16.29
CA GLY A 315 6.60 1.24 15.83
C GLY A 315 6.48 1.55 14.35
N PRO A 316 7.43 2.36 13.83
CA PRO A 316 7.41 2.81 12.44
C PRO A 316 7.68 1.68 11.46
N GLN A 317 7.02 1.72 10.30
CA GLN A 317 7.29 0.82 9.17
C GLN A 317 8.61 1.18 8.46
N LEU A 318 9.71 1.12 9.18
CA LEU A 318 11.03 1.39 8.62
C LEU A 318 11.84 0.11 8.51
N LYS A 319 12.34 -0.15 7.30
CA LYS A 319 13.13 -1.34 7.00
C LYS A 319 14.34 -1.49 7.92
N LYS A 320 14.95 -0.39 8.33
CA LYS A 320 16.10 -0.38 9.23
C LYS A 320 15.80 -1.07 10.57
N TYR A 321 14.59 -0.89 11.12
CA TYR A 321 14.18 -1.53 12.38
C TYR A 321 13.66 -2.94 12.17
N LEU A 322 12.75 -3.14 11.22
CA LEU A 322 12.11 -4.44 11.00
C LEU A 322 13.08 -5.51 10.49
N ASN A 323 14.10 -5.12 9.70
CA ASN A 323 15.09 -6.04 9.17
C ASN A 323 16.17 -6.45 10.20
N SER A 324 16.35 -5.71 11.30
CA SER A 324 17.30 -6.06 12.35
C SER A 324 17.00 -7.41 13.01
N TYR A 325 15.73 -7.82 13.00
CA TYR A 325 15.29 -9.10 13.58
C TYR A 325 15.48 -10.30 12.64
N TYR A 326 16.18 -10.14 11.52
CA TYR A 326 16.49 -11.23 10.61
C TYR A 326 17.80 -11.94 10.94
N SER A 327 18.86 -11.21 11.32
CA SER A 327 20.22 -11.75 11.45
C SER A 327 20.58 -12.22 12.85
N GLY A 328 19.89 -11.78 13.89
CA GLY A 328 20.14 -12.12 15.29
C GLY A 328 21.33 -11.39 15.94
N MET A 329 22.18 -10.71 15.16
CA MET A 329 23.29 -9.89 15.66
C MET A 329 22.94 -8.40 15.69
N ASP A 330 21.90 -8.01 14.98
CA ASP A 330 21.51 -6.61 14.78
C ASP A 330 20.39 -6.18 15.74
N ASN A 331 19.99 -7.06 16.69
CA ASN A 331 18.97 -6.76 17.69
C ASN A 331 19.33 -7.32 19.07
N ALA A 332 18.91 -6.63 20.13
CA ALA A 332 19.21 -7.00 21.52
C ALA A 332 18.50 -8.28 22.00
N TRP A 333 17.52 -8.78 21.25
CA TRP A 333 16.76 -9.99 21.55
C TRP A 333 17.40 -11.27 21.00
N GLY A 334 18.40 -11.15 20.12
CA GLY A 334 19.01 -12.29 19.41
C GLY A 334 18.05 -13.04 18.50
N LEU A 335 16.92 -12.42 18.13
CA LEU A 335 15.91 -13.02 17.25
C LEU A 335 16.45 -13.16 15.84
N ARG A 336 16.09 -14.29 15.19
CA ARG A 336 16.53 -14.63 13.83
C ARG A 336 15.36 -15.08 13.00
N SER A 337 15.42 -14.79 11.69
CA SER A 337 14.47 -15.28 10.69
C SER A 337 13.00 -15.02 11.03
N THR A 338 12.72 -13.91 11.70
CA THR A 338 11.37 -13.54 12.14
C THR A 338 10.48 -13.07 11.01
N ASN A 339 11.07 -12.74 9.84
CA ASN A 339 10.35 -12.21 8.68
C ASN A 339 9.51 -10.95 8.98
N LEU A 340 9.91 -10.16 9.99
CA LEU A 340 9.17 -8.95 10.39
C LEU A 340 9.17 -7.86 9.31
N ASP A 341 10.19 -7.81 8.46
CA ASP A 341 10.22 -6.91 7.31
C ASP A 341 9.12 -7.19 6.29
N ALA A 342 8.60 -8.42 6.23
CA ALA A 342 7.44 -8.75 5.43
C ALA A 342 6.15 -8.10 5.94
N ALA A 343 6.06 -7.68 7.22
CA ALA A 343 4.92 -6.93 7.74
C ALA A 343 4.76 -5.56 7.03
N MET A 344 5.86 -5.01 6.51
CA MET A 344 5.81 -3.81 5.67
C MET A 344 4.93 -4.04 4.43
N GLU A 345 4.30 -2.98 3.95
CA GLU A 345 3.61 -3.01 2.65
C GLU A 345 4.57 -3.41 1.53
N SER A 346 4.10 -4.29 0.64
CA SER A 346 4.88 -4.79 -0.48
C SER A 346 5.44 -3.65 -1.32
N GLY A 347 6.71 -3.77 -1.69
CA GLY A 347 7.39 -2.79 -2.52
C GLY A 347 6.70 -2.59 -3.89
N SER A 348 6.88 -1.42 -4.47
CA SER A 348 6.47 -1.10 -5.83
C SER A 348 7.17 -2.03 -6.82
N MET A 349 6.54 -2.31 -7.97
CA MET A 349 7.15 -3.01 -9.11
C MET A 349 8.50 -2.38 -9.53
N PHE A 350 8.68 -1.08 -9.28
CA PHE A 350 9.92 -0.33 -9.53
C PHE A 350 10.63 0.07 -8.23
N GLY A 351 10.60 -0.78 -7.21
CA GLY A 351 11.19 -0.49 -5.90
C GLY A 351 12.69 -0.14 -5.93
N TRP A 352 13.45 -0.70 -6.87
CA TRP A 352 14.84 -0.31 -7.08
C TRP A 352 15.00 1.16 -7.50
N LEU A 353 14.11 1.63 -8.38
CA LEU A 353 14.08 3.02 -8.84
C LEU A 353 13.54 3.95 -7.73
N GLU A 354 12.53 3.49 -6.98
CA GLU A 354 12.02 4.18 -5.79
C GLU A 354 13.13 4.43 -4.76
N ASN A 355 13.98 3.43 -4.50
CA ASN A 355 15.13 3.58 -3.59
C ASN A 355 16.16 4.61 -4.08
N ILE A 356 16.44 4.64 -5.39
CA ILE A 356 17.33 5.65 -5.99
C ILE A 356 16.72 7.06 -5.82
N LEU A 357 15.44 7.20 -6.12
CA LEU A 357 14.75 8.49 -6.00
C LEU A 357 14.65 8.94 -4.54
N LYS A 358 14.43 8.01 -3.61
CA LYS A 358 14.47 8.25 -2.16
C LYS A 358 15.83 8.77 -1.72
N TRP A 359 16.90 8.09 -2.12
CA TRP A 359 18.26 8.51 -1.82
C TRP A 359 18.55 9.92 -2.33
N MET A 360 18.17 10.22 -3.58
CA MET A 360 18.34 11.55 -4.17
C MET A 360 17.52 12.62 -3.40
N LEU A 361 16.27 12.32 -3.04
CA LEU A 361 15.42 13.23 -2.28
C LEU A 361 16.01 13.53 -0.89
N THR A 362 16.49 12.49 -0.19
CA THR A 362 17.16 12.64 1.11
C THR A 362 18.45 13.46 1.00
N LEU A 363 19.22 13.27 -0.08
CA LEU A 363 20.42 14.08 -0.34
C LEU A 363 20.06 15.55 -0.56
N LEU A 364 19.01 15.84 -1.33
CA LEU A 364 18.53 17.21 -1.56
C LEU A 364 18.01 17.85 -0.28
N TYR A 365 17.34 17.10 0.57
CA TYR A 365 16.88 17.57 1.88
C TYR A 365 18.03 17.95 2.81
N LYS A 366 19.16 17.24 2.78
CA LYS A 366 20.37 17.62 3.55
C LYS A 366 20.94 18.97 3.14
N ILE A 367 20.75 19.37 1.87
CA ILE A 367 21.23 20.65 1.34
C ILE A 367 20.22 21.74 1.64
N ILE A 368 18.95 21.48 1.39
CA ILE A 368 17.82 22.40 1.64
C ILE A 368 16.81 21.62 2.47
N PRO A 369 16.69 21.91 3.78
CA PRO A 369 15.83 21.15 4.70
C PRO A 369 14.33 21.48 4.49
N ASN A 370 13.85 21.24 3.25
CA ASN A 370 12.46 21.36 2.84
C ASN A 370 12.15 20.31 1.77
N TYR A 371 11.34 19.30 2.13
CA TYR A 371 10.99 18.22 1.20
C TYR A 371 10.21 18.69 -0.03
N GLY A 372 9.36 19.72 0.08
CA GLY A 372 8.63 20.26 -1.05
C GLY A 372 9.58 20.87 -2.10
N VAL A 373 10.57 21.63 -1.66
CA VAL A 373 11.65 22.13 -2.53
C VAL A 373 12.46 20.96 -3.09
N GLY A 374 12.77 19.96 -2.26
CA GLY A 374 13.46 18.74 -2.68
C GLY A 374 12.73 17.99 -3.80
N ILE A 375 11.40 17.86 -3.72
CA ILE A 375 10.56 17.26 -4.76
C ILE A 375 10.65 18.03 -6.08
N ILE A 376 10.59 19.37 -6.03
CA ILE A 376 10.72 20.23 -7.22
C ILE A 376 12.11 20.06 -7.84
N LEU A 377 13.17 20.13 -7.05
CA LEU A 377 14.55 19.97 -7.52
C LEU A 377 14.79 18.57 -8.10
N LEU A 378 14.31 17.53 -7.44
CA LEU A 378 14.36 16.16 -7.95
C LEU A 378 13.66 16.06 -9.31
N THR A 379 12.49 16.69 -9.47
CA THR A 379 11.77 16.74 -10.74
C THR A 379 12.59 17.42 -11.83
N ILE A 380 13.27 18.51 -11.51
CA ILE A 380 14.17 19.21 -12.44
C ILE A 380 15.34 18.30 -12.86
N ILE A 381 15.98 17.63 -11.91
CA ILE A 381 17.10 16.72 -12.20
C ILE A 381 16.64 15.60 -13.13
N ILE A 382 15.52 14.95 -12.84
CA ILE A 382 14.94 13.91 -13.72
C ILE A 382 14.69 14.47 -15.12
N LYS A 383 14.15 15.67 -15.24
CA LYS A 383 13.91 16.34 -16.54
C LYS A 383 15.21 16.60 -17.29
N ILE A 384 16.26 17.03 -16.63
CA ILE A 384 17.57 17.27 -17.23
C ILE A 384 18.15 15.93 -17.76
N ILE A 385 18.09 14.86 -16.98
CA ILE A 385 18.56 13.53 -17.39
C ILE A 385 17.78 13.03 -18.61
N LEU A 386 16.47 13.24 -18.65
CA LEU A 386 15.62 12.81 -19.77
C LEU A 386 15.60 13.78 -20.95
N TRP A 387 16.25 14.95 -20.84
CA TRP A 387 16.25 15.98 -21.86
C TRP A 387 16.73 15.52 -23.25
N PRO A 388 17.84 14.79 -23.37
CA PRO A 388 18.31 14.36 -24.69
C PRO A 388 17.30 13.47 -25.44
N LEU A 389 16.58 12.61 -24.68
CA LEU A 389 15.57 11.73 -25.25
C LEU A 389 14.30 12.50 -25.61
N SER A 390 13.86 13.40 -24.73
CA SER A 390 12.70 14.27 -24.99
C SER A 390 12.90 15.15 -26.24
N ARG A 391 14.11 15.64 -26.48
CA ARG A 391 14.45 16.39 -27.68
C ARG A 391 14.30 15.57 -28.96
N LYS A 392 14.78 14.32 -28.98
CA LYS A 392 14.61 13.42 -30.14
C LYS A 392 13.14 13.13 -30.43
N SER A 393 12.35 12.88 -29.39
CA SER A 393 10.91 12.66 -29.53
C SER A 393 10.18 13.90 -30.04
N ALA A 394 10.51 15.08 -29.51
CA ALA A 394 9.90 16.33 -29.98
C ALA A 394 10.22 16.60 -31.46
N ALA A 395 11.44 16.31 -31.91
CA ALA A 395 11.80 16.37 -33.35
C ALA A 395 10.97 15.39 -34.19
N SER A 396 10.81 14.15 -33.74
CA SER A 396 9.96 13.15 -34.42
C SER A 396 8.50 13.61 -34.50
N THR A 397 7.97 14.15 -33.40
CA THR A 397 6.60 14.70 -33.35
C THR A 397 6.42 15.88 -34.29
N ALA A 398 7.40 16.81 -34.33
CA ALA A 398 7.35 17.96 -35.23
C ALA A 398 7.37 17.53 -36.72
N LYS A 399 8.22 16.56 -37.09
CA LYS A 399 8.21 15.97 -38.44
C LYS A 399 6.85 15.33 -38.76
N MET A 400 6.29 14.59 -37.81
CA MET A 400 4.97 13.97 -38.00
C MET A 400 3.87 15.02 -38.16
N SER A 401 3.93 16.14 -37.45
CA SER A 401 3.01 17.27 -37.62
C SER A 401 3.14 17.94 -38.99
N ALA A 402 4.36 18.05 -39.54
CA ALA A 402 4.59 18.58 -40.87
C ALA A 402 4.01 17.68 -42.00
N LEU A 403 3.82 16.38 -41.75
CA LEU A 403 3.22 15.44 -42.68
C LEU A 403 1.68 15.46 -42.68
N GLN A 404 1.04 16.20 -41.79
CA GLN A 404 -0.42 16.24 -41.69
C GLN A 404 -1.16 16.62 -42.98
N PRO A 405 -0.71 17.60 -43.81
CA PRO A 405 -1.35 17.89 -45.06
C PRO A 405 -1.38 16.66 -45.99
N LYS A 406 -0.22 15.98 -46.15
CA LYS A 406 -0.11 14.76 -46.96
C LYS A 406 -0.98 13.62 -46.41
N MET A 407 -1.10 13.52 -45.09
CA MET A 407 -1.98 12.54 -44.43
C MET A 407 -3.46 12.82 -44.72
N LYS A 408 -3.90 14.08 -44.75
CA LYS A 408 -5.27 14.45 -45.10
C LYS A 408 -5.56 14.11 -46.56
N GLU A 409 -4.66 14.35 -47.47
CA GLU A 409 -4.79 13.96 -48.89
C GLU A 409 -4.94 12.45 -49.03
N LEU A 410 -4.11 11.65 -48.35
CA LEU A 410 -4.23 10.20 -48.34
C LEU A 410 -5.58 9.72 -47.77
N GLN A 411 -6.03 10.33 -46.67
CA GLN A 411 -7.33 10.02 -46.06
C GLN A 411 -8.51 10.34 -46.99
N THR A 412 -8.44 11.45 -47.71
CA THR A 412 -9.48 11.82 -48.69
C THR A 412 -9.43 10.87 -49.88
N LYS A 413 -8.24 10.56 -50.40
CA LYS A 413 -8.04 9.71 -51.57
C LYS A 413 -8.44 8.25 -51.37
N TYR A 414 -8.19 7.72 -50.17
CA TYR A 414 -8.45 6.30 -49.84
C TYR A 414 -9.53 6.12 -48.77
N LYS A 415 -10.52 7.04 -48.71
CA LYS A 415 -11.60 7.06 -47.71
C LYS A 415 -12.36 5.72 -47.64
N ASP A 416 -12.59 5.10 -48.81
CA ASP A 416 -13.39 3.88 -48.94
C ASP A 416 -12.52 2.60 -48.92
N ASN A 417 -11.20 2.73 -48.79
CA ASN A 417 -10.28 1.60 -48.71
C ASN A 417 -9.29 1.70 -47.57
N PRO A 418 -9.69 1.28 -46.35
CA PRO A 418 -8.86 1.37 -45.15
C PRO A 418 -7.52 0.60 -45.23
N GLN A 419 -7.47 -0.51 -45.96
CA GLN A 419 -6.26 -1.30 -46.14
C GLN A 419 -5.22 -0.53 -46.92
N LYS A 420 -5.63 0.09 -48.04
CA LYS A 420 -4.75 0.88 -48.88
C LYS A 420 -4.32 2.18 -48.16
N LEU A 421 -5.21 2.80 -47.43
CA LEU A 421 -4.89 3.95 -46.59
C LEU A 421 -3.78 3.60 -45.59
N ASN A 422 -3.85 2.45 -44.90
CA ASN A 422 -2.85 2.01 -43.94
C ASN A 422 -1.49 1.72 -44.62
N GLN A 423 -1.52 1.10 -45.80
CA GLN A 423 -0.29 0.82 -46.57
C GLN A 423 0.41 2.11 -47.04
N GLU A 424 -0.34 3.04 -47.60
CA GLU A 424 0.19 4.32 -48.10
C GLU A 424 0.65 5.22 -46.91
N THR A 425 -0.05 5.17 -45.79
CA THR A 425 0.37 5.85 -44.56
C THR A 425 1.69 5.29 -44.03
N ALA A 426 1.85 3.97 -43.98
CA ALA A 426 3.08 3.33 -43.58
C ALA A 426 4.23 3.63 -44.55
N ALA A 427 3.94 3.66 -45.86
CA ALA A 427 4.90 4.04 -46.91
C ALA A 427 5.36 5.50 -46.74
N LEU A 428 4.41 6.44 -46.50
CA LEU A 428 4.72 7.84 -46.25
C LEU A 428 5.64 8.01 -45.03
N TYR A 429 5.33 7.36 -43.92
CA TYR A 429 6.18 7.43 -42.71
C TYR A 429 7.58 6.86 -42.95
N LYS A 430 7.67 5.78 -43.71
CA LYS A 430 8.95 5.17 -44.09
C LYS A 430 9.77 6.08 -45.01
N GLN A 431 9.13 6.68 -46.02
CA GLN A 431 9.75 7.58 -46.97
C GLN A 431 10.29 8.84 -46.28
N GLU A 432 9.57 9.39 -45.33
CA GLU A 432 9.96 10.60 -44.59
C GLU A 432 10.80 10.29 -43.35
N GLY A 433 11.17 9.01 -43.11
CA GLY A 433 12.02 8.59 -41.98
C GLY A 433 11.44 8.88 -40.60
N VAL A 434 10.11 8.89 -40.47
CA VAL A 434 9.40 9.22 -39.23
C VAL A 434 8.81 7.96 -38.60
N SER A 435 9.08 7.76 -37.31
CA SER A 435 8.46 6.67 -36.55
C SER A 435 7.21 7.15 -35.82
N PRO A 436 6.06 6.50 -36.00
CA PRO A 436 4.83 6.86 -35.25
C PRO A 436 5.01 6.66 -33.74
N LEU A 437 5.91 5.78 -33.31
CA LEU A 437 6.26 5.56 -31.89
C LEU A 437 7.22 6.60 -31.34
N GLY A 438 7.88 7.40 -32.20
CA GLY A 438 8.86 8.40 -31.77
C GLY A 438 8.28 9.48 -30.86
N GLY A 439 7.01 9.83 -31.06
CA GLY A 439 6.28 10.82 -30.25
C GLY A 439 5.90 10.35 -28.85
N CYS A 440 5.60 9.07 -28.66
CA CYS A 440 5.17 8.53 -27.35
C CYS A 440 6.34 7.96 -26.52
N LEU A 441 7.56 7.88 -27.07
CA LEU A 441 8.72 7.31 -26.39
C LEU A 441 9.06 7.97 -25.03
N PRO A 442 8.98 9.31 -24.86
CA PRO A 442 9.18 9.92 -23.55
C PRO A 442 8.14 9.49 -22.52
N MET A 443 6.89 9.34 -22.94
CA MET A 443 5.80 8.90 -22.06
C MET A 443 6.05 7.47 -21.57
N LEU A 444 6.48 6.57 -22.46
CA LEU A 444 6.80 5.19 -22.10
C LEU A 444 7.99 5.11 -21.11
N LEU A 445 9.02 5.92 -21.30
CA LEU A 445 10.15 5.97 -20.37
C LEU A 445 9.80 6.66 -19.05
N GLN A 446 8.90 7.62 -19.08
CA GLN A 446 8.45 8.35 -17.88
C GLN A 446 7.53 7.50 -16.99
N PHE A 447 6.85 6.49 -17.55
CA PHE A 447 5.88 5.66 -16.82
C PHE A 447 6.50 4.91 -15.63
N PRO A 448 7.66 4.23 -15.72
CA PRO A 448 8.35 3.65 -14.57
C PRO A 448 8.71 4.68 -13.49
N ILE A 449 9.16 5.88 -13.92
CA ILE A 449 9.51 6.96 -12.99
C ILE A 449 8.26 7.48 -12.29
N LEU A 450 7.15 7.60 -13.01
CA LEU A 450 5.86 8.02 -12.44
C LEU A 450 5.40 7.06 -11.35
N ILE A 451 5.46 5.74 -11.61
CA ILE A 451 5.07 4.72 -10.64
C ILE A 451 6.00 4.74 -9.42
N ALA A 452 7.31 4.84 -9.65
CA ALA A 452 8.29 4.92 -8.57
C ALA A 452 8.11 6.19 -7.72
N MET A 453 7.88 7.35 -8.34
CA MET A 453 7.58 8.60 -7.63
C MET A 453 6.26 8.52 -6.86
N TYR A 454 5.23 7.90 -7.46
CA TYR A 454 3.97 7.64 -6.76
C TYR A 454 4.18 6.78 -5.51
N GLY A 455 4.92 5.67 -5.66
CA GLY A 455 5.25 4.79 -4.55
C GLY A 455 6.05 5.50 -3.45
N LEU A 456 7.09 6.24 -3.86
CA LEU A 456 7.93 7.02 -2.95
C LEU A 456 7.11 8.07 -2.19
N LEU A 457 6.42 8.97 -2.89
CA LEU A 457 5.73 10.11 -2.27
C LEU A 457 4.49 9.68 -1.47
N ASN A 458 3.90 8.55 -1.80
CA ASN A 458 2.79 8.02 -1.01
C ASN A 458 3.24 7.30 0.26
N LYS A 459 4.45 6.70 0.31
CA LYS A 459 4.89 5.84 1.41
C LYS A 459 6.11 6.38 2.18
N HIS A 460 6.71 7.46 1.73
CA HIS A 460 7.92 7.98 2.36
C HIS A 460 7.60 8.54 3.75
N PHE A 461 8.14 7.87 4.77
CA PHE A 461 7.86 8.18 6.18
C PHE A 461 8.22 9.63 6.53
N GLU A 462 9.36 10.11 6.03
CA GLU A 462 9.88 11.44 6.32
C GLU A 462 9.08 12.58 5.68
N LEU A 463 8.08 12.28 4.84
CA LEU A 463 7.12 13.27 4.31
C LEU A 463 5.96 13.54 5.28
N ARG A 464 5.79 12.69 6.30
CA ARG A 464 4.77 12.85 7.32
C ARG A 464 5.09 14.06 8.19
N GLY A 465 4.17 15.03 8.28
CA GLY A 465 4.41 16.29 8.96
C GLY A 465 5.44 17.21 8.27
N ALA A 466 5.89 16.86 7.06
CA ALA A 466 6.87 17.67 6.34
C ALA A 466 6.23 18.92 5.75
N LEU A 467 6.54 20.07 6.35
CA LEU A 467 6.08 21.38 5.92
C LEU A 467 6.71 21.77 4.58
N PHE A 468 5.89 22.25 3.62
CA PHE A 468 6.38 22.90 2.39
C PHE A 468 6.18 24.41 2.42
N ILE A 469 4.94 24.88 2.52
CA ILE A 469 4.60 26.30 2.59
C ILE A 469 3.76 26.53 3.85
N PRO A 470 4.26 27.36 4.80
CA PRO A 470 3.49 27.73 5.99
C PRO A 470 2.12 28.31 5.62
N GLY A 471 1.08 27.89 6.32
CA GLY A 471 -0.28 28.37 6.11
C GLY A 471 -1.01 27.81 4.88
N TRP A 472 -0.33 27.05 4.00
CA TRP A 472 -0.97 26.41 2.85
C TRP A 472 -0.74 24.91 2.79
N ILE A 473 0.51 24.45 2.80
CA ILE A 473 0.87 23.02 2.74
C ILE A 473 1.69 22.67 3.97
N PRO A 474 1.04 22.41 5.11
CA PRO A 474 1.73 22.09 6.36
C PRO A 474 2.27 20.66 6.39
N ASP A 475 1.69 19.74 5.63
CA ASP A 475 2.09 18.34 5.56
C ASP A 475 2.00 17.81 4.11
N LEU A 476 3.15 17.35 3.59
CA LEU A 476 3.24 16.79 2.24
C LEU A 476 2.63 15.39 2.11
N SER A 477 2.38 14.70 3.22
CA SER A 477 1.90 13.32 3.24
C SER A 477 0.38 13.16 3.17
N VAL A 478 -0.35 14.26 3.36
CA VAL A 478 -1.81 14.35 3.33
C VAL A 478 -2.28 15.38 2.30
N PRO A 479 -3.55 15.38 1.90
CA PRO A 479 -4.13 16.47 1.12
C PRO A 479 -4.03 17.78 1.89
N GLU A 480 -3.70 18.90 1.21
CA GLU A 480 -3.79 20.23 1.81
C GLU A 480 -5.25 20.67 1.88
N THR A 481 -5.65 21.33 2.94
CA THR A 481 -7.01 21.82 3.14
C THR A 481 -6.98 23.34 3.35
N ILE A 482 -7.56 24.10 2.43
CA ILE A 482 -7.63 25.57 2.53
C ILE A 482 -8.90 26.05 3.22
N ALA A 483 -9.95 25.24 3.21
CA ALA A 483 -11.21 25.54 3.88
C ALA A 483 -12.01 24.26 4.13
N THR A 484 -12.76 24.24 5.24
CA THR A 484 -13.72 23.17 5.56
C THR A 484 -15.13 23.75 5.50
N LEU A 485 -16.01 23.11 4.73
CA LEU A 485 -17.39 23.51 4.57
C LEU A 485 -18.28 22.85 5.64
N GLY A 486 -19.35 23.53 6.05
CA GLY A 486 -20.37 22.97 6.96
C GLY A 486 -21.27 21.91 6.31
N PHE A 487 -21.04 21.56 5.04
CA PHE A 487 -21.80 20.55 4.29
C PHE A 487 -20.91 19.73 3.37
N ASN A 488 -21.33 18.51 3.05
CA ASN A 488 -20.60 17.63 2.15
C ASN A 488 -20.97 17.90 0.69
N ILE A 489 -19.95 18.13 -0.15
CA ILE A 489 -20.10 18.14 -1.62
C ILE A 489 -20.07 16.69 -2.11
N PRO A 490 -21.07 16.23 -2.91
CA PRO A 490 -21.03 14.89 -3.50
C PRO A 490 -19.72 14.65 -4.24
N LEU A 491 -19.08 13.51 -4.01
CA LEU A 491 -17.78 13.08 -4.55
C LEU A 491 -16.53 13.82 -4.02
N LEU A 492 -16.64 15.00 -3.41
CA LEU A 492 -15.48 15.78 -2.95
C LEU A 492 -15.33 15.81 -1.41
N GLY A 493 -16.43 15.66 -0.66
CA GLY A 493 -16.41 15.79 0.79
C GLY A 493 -16.71 17.21 1.23
N ASN A 494 -16.29 17.57 2.44
CA ASN A 494 -16.48 18.91 3.03
C ASN A 494 -15.18 19.74 3.03
N GLU A 495 -14.06 19.17 2.62
CA GLU A 495 -12.76 19.86 2.57
C GLU A 495 -12.47 20.37 1.18
N ILE A 496 -11.96 21.61 1.08
CA ILE A 496 -11.55 22.20 -0.20
C ILE A 496 -10.04 22.12 -0.33
N HIS A 497 -9.60 21.45 -1.41
CA HIS A 497 -8.20 21.27 -1.77
C HIS A 497 -7.87 22.12 -3.01
N LEU A 498 -6.91 23.03 -2.89
CA LEU A 498 -6.52 23.95 -3.97
C LEU A 498 -5.55 23.30 -4.97
N LEU A 499 -4.64 22.45 -4.49
CA LEU A 499 -3.61 21.81 -5.33
C LEU A 499 -4.21 20.97 -6.47
N PRO A 500 -5.24 20.13 -6.25
CA PRO A 500 -5.91 19.40 -7.33
C PRO A 500 -6.51 20.31 -8.40
N ILE A 501 -7.04 21.47 -8.00
CA ILE A 501 -7.58 22.48 -8.90
C ILE A 501 -6.47 23.07 -9.77
N LEU A 502 -5.37 23.50 -9.15
CA LEU A 502 -4.20 24.06 -9.85
C LEU A 502 -3.56 23.02 -10.76
N TYR A 503 -3.43 21.76 -10.30
CA TYR A 503 -2.94 20.66 -11.12
C TYR A 503 -3.80 20.45 -12.36
N THR A 504 -5.13 20.38 -12.20
CA THR A 504 -6.08 20.19 -13.30
C THR A 504 -6.01 21.34 -14.31
N ALA A 505 -5.95 22.56 -13.83
CA ALA A 505 -5.77 23.75 -14.68
C ALA A 505 -4.44 23.65 -15.47
N SER A 506 -3.33 23.29 -14.80
CA SER A 506 -2.03 23.09 -15.45
C SER A 506 -2.06 21.99 -16.50
N MET A 507 -2.80 20.91 -16.25
CA MET A 507 -2.96 19.78 -17.17
C MET A 507 -3.75 20.19 -18.42
N ILE A 508 -4.87 20.89 -18.26
CA ILE A 508 -5.67 21.43 -19.38
C ILE A 508 -4.80 22.35 -20.24
N PHE A 509 -4.05 23.24 -19.61
CA PHE A 509 -3.18 24.17 -20.31
C PHE A 509 -2.04 23.46 -21.07
N SER A 510 -1.41 22.47 -20.43
CA SER A 510 -0.38 21.62 -21.04
C SER A 510 -0.91 20.86 -22.26
N MET A 511 -2.09 20.27 -22.15
CA MET A 511 -2.73 19.56 -23.27
C MET A 511 -3.04 20.48 -24.45
N ARG A 512 -3.52 21.69 -24.21
CA ARG A 512 -3.77 22.69 -25.26
C ARG A 512 -2.48 23.06 -26.02
N ILE A 513 -1.37 23.28 -25.32
CA ILE A 513 -0.08 23.59 -25.94
C ILE A 513 0.40 22.40 -26.79
N THR A 514 0.25 21.19 -26.30
CA THR A 514 0.68 19.96 -26.98
C THR A 514 -0.17 19.69 -28.21
N GLN A 515 -1.49 19.89 -28.13
CA GLN A 515 -2.42 19.60 -29.24
C GLN A 515 -2.43 20.67 -30.32
N ALA A 516 -2.17 21.92 -30.01
CA ALA A 516 -2.02 22.97 -31.02
C ALA A 516 -0.99 22.59 -32.10
N GLN A 517 -0.15 21.59 -31.81
CA GLN A 517 0.89 21.06 -32.72
C GLN A 517 0.62 19.66 -33.23
N ASN A 518 -0.17 18.85 -32.52
CA ASN A 518 -0.38 17.44 -32.81
C ASN A 518 -1.81 17.12 -33.26
N SER A 519 -2.55 18.09 -33.84
CA SER A 519 -3.89 17.83 -34.36
C SER A 519 -3.79 16.73 -35.44
N THR A 520 -3.87 15.47 -35.02
CA THR A 520 -3.86 14.29 -35.88
C THR A 520 -5.10 14.34 -36.76
N ALA A 521 -4.90 14.49 -38.07
CA ALA A 521 -5.97 14.35 -39.02
C ALA A 521 -6.61 12.98 -38.85
N GLY A 522 -7.90 12.95 -38.49
CA GLY A 522 -8.65 11.70 -38.28
C GLY A 522 -9.18 11.46 -36.87
N GLN A 523 -8.76 12.22 -35.86
CA GLN A 523 -9.41 12.17 -34.55
C GLN A 523 -10.71 12.99 -34.59
N GLY A 524 -11.83 12.33 -34.29
CA GLY A 524 -13.14 13.02 -34.21
C GLY A 524 -13.11 14.13 -33.15
N LYS A 525 -13.84 15.22 -33.37
CA LYS A 525 -13.94 16.37 -32.46
C LYS A 525 -14.28 15.94 -31.02
N GLY A 526 -15.10 14.90 -30.84
CA GLY A 526 -15.47 14.36 -29.54
C GLY A 526 -14.29 13.72 -28.78
N MET A 527 -13.44 12.93 -29.45
CA MET A 527 -12.24 12.34 -28.86
C MET A 527 -11.24 13.42 -28.41
N MET A 528 -11.10 14.47 -29.23
CA MET A 528 -10.20 15.59 -28.90
C MET A 528 -10.72 16.40 -27.72
N PHE A 529 -12.04 16.61 -27.64
CA PHE A 529 -12.68 17.25 -26.47
C PHE A 529 -12.50 16.42 -25.20
N PHE A 530 -12.75 15.10 -25.28
CA PHE A 530 -12.54 14.19 -24.15
C PHE A 530 -11.09 14.18 -23.66
N MET A 531 -10.12 14.13 -24.56
CA MET A 531 -8.69 14.19 -24.17
C MET A 531 -8.32 15.54 -23.53
N ASN A 532 -8.87 16.66 -24.00
CA ASN A 532 -8.52 17.98 -23.51
C ASN A 532 -9.16 18.34 -22.19
N TYR A 533 -10.36 17.87 -21.94
CA TYR A 533 -11.17 18.26 -20.79
C TYR A 533 -11.65 17.06 -19.97
N GLY A 534 -12.08 16.00 -20.62
CA GLY A 534 -12.62 14.82 -19.93
C GLY A 534 -11.57 14.11 -19.10
N MET A 535 -10.36 13.89 -19.64
CA MET A 535 -9.27 13.27 -18.90
C MET A 535 -8.80 14.13 -17.72
N PRO A 536 -8.51 15.43 -17.84
CA PRO A 536 -8.17 16.27 -16.71
C PRO A 536 -9.25 16.30 -15.62
N ILE A 537 -10.52 16.37 -15.99
CA ILE A 537 -11.64 16.37 -15.05
C ILE A 537 -11.72 15.01 -14.32
N LEU A 538 -11.55 13.90 -15.04
CA LEU A 538 -11.50 12.57 -14.42
C LEU A 538 -10.35 12.47 -13.41
N PHE A 539 -9.15 12.93 -13.78
CA PHE A 539 -8.00 12.97 -12.87
C PHE A 539 -8.23 13.88 -11.66
N PHE A 540 -8.95 14.99 -11.82
CA PHE A 540 -9.33 15.84 -10.70
C PHE A 540 -10.07 15.06 -9.61
N PHE A 541 -11.09 14.27 -9.97
CA PHE A 541 -11.85 13.48 -8.99
C PHE A 541 -11.03 12.35 -8.39
N ILE A 542 -10.19 11.67 -9.21
CA ILE A 542 -9.33 10.58 -8.72
C ILE A 542 -8.29 11.08 -7.73
N LEU A 543 -7.75 12.28 -7.97
CA LEU A 543 -6.62 12.83 -7.23
C LEU A 543 -7.03 13.88 -6.20
N TYR A 544 -8.33 14.11 -6.02
CA TYR A 544 -8.80 15.17 -5.12
C TYR A 544 -8.28 15.02 -3.70
N SER A 545 -8.26 13.77 -3.19
CA SER A 545 -7.74 13.43 -1.86
C SER A 545 -6.31 12.87 -1.89
N ALA A 546 -5.53 13.17 -2.93
CA ALA A 546 -4.15 12.69 -3.01
C ALA A 546 -3.22 13.53 -2.12
N PRO A 547 -2.14 12.92 -1.56
CA PRO A 547 -1.15 13.64 -0.79
C PRO A 547 -0.56 14.84 -1.53
N SER A 548 -0.38 15.96 -0.83
CA SER A 548 0.12 17.23 -1.39
C SER A 548 1.47 17.08 -2.09
N GLY A 549 2.37 16.26 -1.56
CA GLY A 549 3.67 15.99 -2.17
C GLY A 549 3.57 15.32 -3.55
N LEU A 550 2.59 14.45 -3.74
CA LEU A 550 2.34 13.79 -5.02
C LEU A 550 1.79 14.77 -6.06
N LEU A 551 0.82 15.59 -5.67
CA LEU A 551 0.26 16.63 -6.54
C LEU A 551 1.29 17.70 -6.88
N LEU A 552 2.13 18.07 -5.92
CA LEU A 552 3.25 19.00 -6.13
C LEU A 552 4.22 18.48 -7.19
N TYR A 553 4.61 17.19 -7.10
CA TYR A 553 5.44 16.54 -8.12
C TYR A 553 4.78 16.60 -9.51
N TRP A 554 3.53 16.20 -9.63
CA TRP A 554 2.83 16.20 -10.92
C TRP A 554 2.63 17.60 -11.49
N MET A 555 2.32 18.58 -10.65
CA MET A 555 2.20 19.97 -11.07
C MET A 555 3.56 20.51 -11.56
N ALA A 556 4.64 20.30 -10.81
CA ALA A 556 5.99 20.67 -11.23
C ALA A 556 6.39 19.99 -12.54
N GLN A 557 6.08 18.70 -12.68
CA GLN A 557 6.31 17.92 -13.89
C GLN A 557 5.56 18.51 -15.11
N ASN A 558 4.31 18.92 -14.95
CA ASN A 558 3.53 19.58 -16.02
C ASN A 558 4.13 20.93 -16.41
N ILE A 559 4.44 21.79 -15.43
CA ILE A 559 5.00 23.11 -15.66
C ILE A 559 6.35 23.00 -16.40
N LEU A 560 7.24 22.12 -15.94
CA LEU A 560 8.53 21.88 -16.59
C LEU A 560 8.37 21.27 -18.00
N SER A 561 7.37 20.42 -18.20
CA SER A 561 7.05 19.87 -19.54
C SER A 561 6.59 20.97 -20.49
N MET A 562 5.73 21.89 -20.03
CA MET A 562 5.28 23.04 -20.82
C MET A 562 6.45 23.96 -21.19
N ALA A 563 7.30 24.28 -20.23
CA ALA A 563 8.50 25.11 -20.48
C ALA A 563 9.44 24.44 -21.51
N GLN A 564 9.67 23.14 -21.33
CA GLN A 564 10.48 22.33 -22.26
C GLN A 564 9.88 22.31 -23.66
N GLN A 565 8.57 22.10 -23.77
CA GLN A 565 7.87 22.06 -25.04
C GLN A 565 7.88 23.42 -25.74
N PHE A 566 7.65 24.49 -24.99
CA PHE A 566 7.72 25.85 -25.52
C PHE A 566 9.10 26.18 -26.08
N TYR A 567 10.16 25.86 -25.33
CA TYR A 567 11.55 26.03 -25.79
C TYR A 567 11.82 25.23 -27.08
N THR A 568 11.46 23.95 -27.08
CA THR A 568 11.68 23.04 -28.19
C THR A 568 10.94 23.51 -29.45
N ASN A 569 9.69 23.95 -29.29
CA ASN A 569 8.85 24.44 -30.38
C ASN A 569 9.40 25.73 -31.00
N ASN A 570 9.82 26.66 -30.17
CA ASN A 570 10.43 27.91 -30.66
C ASN A 570 11.73 27.63 -31.44
N LYS A 571 12.52 26.63 -30.99
CA LYS A 571 13.74 26.24 -31.67
C LYS A 571 13.49 25.53 -33.01
N LEU A 572 12.49 24.64 -33.05
CA LEU A 572 12.07 23.95 -34.28
C LEU A 572 11.42 24.89 -35.31
N LYS A 573 10.66 25.90 -34.85
CA LYS A 573 10.11 26.95 -35.73
C LYS A 573 11.22 27.74 -36.43
N LYS A 574 12.33 28.05 -35.71
CA LYS A 574 13.49 28.76 -36.27
C LYS A 574 14.36 27.85 -37.15
N ASN A 575 14.50 26.59 -36.81
CA ASN A 575 15.27 25.61 -37.56
C ASN A 575 14.64 24.22 -37.43
N PRO A 576 13.91 23.74 -38.46
CA PRO A 576 13.22 22.44 -38.43
C PRO A 576 14.15 21.26 -38.16
N ASN A 577 15.44 21.37 -38.51
CA ASN A 577 16.45 20.34 -38.31
C ASN A 577 17.32 20.58 -37.06
N ALA A 578 16.93 21.46 -36.16
CA ALA A 578 17.74 21.88 -35.01
C ALA A 578 18.19 20.72 -34.09
N PHE A 579 17.50 19.60 -34.10
CA PHE A 579 17.79 18.41 -33.29
C PHE A 579 18.16 17.17 -34.10
N ASP A 580 18.28 17.27 -35.44
CA ASP A 580 18.83 16.21 -36.25
C ASP A 580 20.37 16.17 -36.07
N LYS A 581 20.92 14.99 -35.84
CA LYS A 581 22.37 14.84 -35.82
C LYS A 581 22.90 15.18 -37.21
N LYS A 582 23.68 16.25 -37.36
CA LYS A 582 24.57 16.41 -38.50
C LYS A 582 25.48 15.19 -38.53
N GLY A 583 25.29 14.28 -39.49
CA GLY A 583 26.26 13.22 -39.73
C GLY A 583 25.72 11.78 -39.74
N ALA A 584 24.43 11.55 -39.72
CA ALA A 584 23.87 10.25 -40.06
C ALA A 584 23.34 10.26 -41.51
N SER A 585 24.16 10.74 -42.44
CA SER A 585 24.00 10.41 -43.84
C SER A 585 24.71 9.07 -44.06
N GLY A 586 23.98 8.08 -44.37
CA GLY A 586 24.50 6.75 -44.66
C GLY A 586 23.58 5.69 -44.11
N ASP A 587 22.53 5.45 -44.85
CA ASP A 587 21.67 4.29 -44.81
C ASP A 587 22.43 3.00 -44.49
N LYS A 588 22.52 2.65 -43.20
CA LYS A 588 22.59 1.25 -42.83
C LYS A 588 21.27 0.87 -42.21
N VAL A 589 20.34 0.50 -43.09
CA VAL A 589 19.15 -0.26 -42.66
C VAL A 589 19.67 -1.43 -41.84
N PRO A 590 19.26 -1.58 -40.55
CA PRO A 590 19.72 -2.69 -39.72
C PRO A 590 19.53 -4.01 -40.45
N ASP A 591 20.52 -4.90 -40.42
CA ASP A 591 20.50 -6.19 -41.13
C ASP A 591 19.25 -7.04 -40.83
N ALA A 592 18.66 -6.86 -39.66
CA ALA A 592 17.38 -7.47 -39.31
C ALA A 592 16.22 -6.97 -40.19
N VAL A 593 16.20 -5.67 -40.57
CA VAL A 593 15.17 -5.09 -41.43
C VAL A 593 15.38 -5.52 -42.88
N LYS A 594 16.64 -5.63 -43.34
CA LYS A 594 16.94 -6.19 -44.67
C LYS A 594 16.48 -7.65 -44.80
N ARG A 595 16.78 -8.49 -43.81
CA ARG A 595 16.33 -9.89 -43.77
C ARG A 595 14.81 -10.02 -43.70
N TYR A 596 14.13 -9.11 -43.01
CA TYR A 596 12.67 -9.10 -42.96
C TYR A 596 12.04 -8.67 -44.32
N GLN A 597 12.64 -7.70 -45.00
CA GLN A 597 12.22 -7.27 -46.34
C GLN A 597 12.43 -8.36 -47.39
N GLU A 598 13.57 -9.07 -47.34
CA GLU A 598 13.81 -10.23 -48.20
C GLU A 598 12.84 -11.38 -47.96
N ARG A 599 12.48 -11.64 -46.70
CA ARG A 599 11.41 -12.62 -46.36
C ARG A 599 10.06 -12.23 -46.88
N LEU A 600 9.67 -10.95 -46.77
CA LEU A 600 8.40 -10.45 -47.32
C LEU A 600 8.39 -10.58 -48.84
N LYS A 601 9.47 -10.21 -49.53
CA LYS A 601 9.57 -10.35 -50.98
C LYS A 601 9.45 -11.80 -51.43
N LYS A 602 10.13 -12.74 -50.76
CA LYS A 602 10.01 -14.18 -51.04
C LYS A 602 8.61 -14.72 -50.78
N LEU A 603 7.90 -14.20 -49.77
CA LEU A 603 6.50 -14.58 -49.48
C LEU A 603 5.52 -14.06 -50.54
N GLU A 604 5.75 -12.86 -51.07
CA GLU A 604 4.94 -12.29 -52.15
C GLU A 604 5.17 -13.02 -53.47
N GLU A 605 6.43 -13.35 -53.78
CA GLU A 605 6.80 -14.17 -54.95
C GLU A 605 6.20 -15.58 -54.86
N ALA A 606 6.23 -16.21 -53.67
CA ALA A 606 5.59 -17.51 -53.45
C ALA A 606 4.06 -17.47 -53.58
N LYS A 607 3.40 -16.41 -53.08
CA LYS A 607 1.98 -16.21 -53.27
C LYS A 607 1.58 -15.94 -54.73
N ALA A 608 2.41 -15.19 -55.48
CA ALA A 608 2.22 -14.95 -56.89
C ALA A 608 2.42 -16.22 -57.73
N ALA A 609 3.39 -17.07 -57.38
CA ALA A 609 3.60 -18.36 -58.03
C ALA A 609 2.47 -19.35 -57.75
N ALA A 610 1.98 -19.41 -56.49
CA ALA A 610 0.81 -20.22 -56.11
C ALA A 610 -0.50 -19.77 -56.82
N ALA A 611 -0.67 -18.47 -56.99
CA ALA A 611 -1.83 -17.92 -57.76
C ALA A 611 -1.76 -18.25 -59.24
N LYS A 612 -0.57 -18.27 -59.86
CA LYS A 612 -0.36 -18.72 -61.27
C LYS A 612 -0.59 -20.22 -61.41
N SER A 613 -0.13 -21.03 -60.47
CA SER A 613 -0.36 -22.49 -60.49
C SER A 613 -1.86 -22.86 -60.37
N ASN A 614 -2.62 -22.14 -59.54
CA ASN A 614 -4.07 -22.37 -59.42
C ASN A 614 -4.87 -21.89 -60.66
N LYS A 615 -4.37 -20.94 -61.43
CA LYS A 615 -4.97 -20.52 -62.68
C LYS A 615 -4.79 -21.54 -63.81
N ASN A 616 -3.63 -22.27 -63.79
CA ASN A 616 -3.36 -23.32 -64.78
C ASN A 616 -4.00 -24.66 -64.48
N LYS A 617 -4.52 -24.87 -63.25
CA LYS A 617 -5.32 -26.07 -62.87
C LYS A 617 -6.83 -25.91 -63.14
N LYS A 618 -7.26 -24.73 -63.55
CA LYS A 618 -8.68 -24.43 -63.90
C LYS A 618 -8.89 -24.20 -65.42
N LYS A 619 -7.89 -24.45 -66.24
CA LYS A 619 -8.01 -24.70 -67.66
C LYS A 619 -7.76 -26.20 -67.92
#